data_a461a8069754bf64fc757708b23594bc
#
_entry.id   a461a8069754bf64fc757708b23594bc
#
_cell.length_a   1.000
_cell.length_b   1.000
_cell.length_c   1.000
_cell.angle_alpha   90.00
_cell.angle_beta   90.00
_cell.angle_gamma   90.00
#
_symmetry.space_group_name_H-M   'P 1'
#
loop_
_entity.id
_entity.type
_entity.pdbx_description
1 polymer ?
#
loop_
_entity_poly.entity_id
_entity_poly.type
_entity_poly.pdbx_seq_one_letter_code
_entity_poly.pdbx_strand_id
1 'polypeptide(L)'
;MIHEAYTTEKASGAIKKYAKQMGVKCYNDKPTDILESIEYKIDGLQDVRKKNRANEERDKLFELLPEEPRILQMRIESKANQGNIIYYKRHGIYADYHCCQCGEDYTLRTEPYEGIEPILTYPKPERLKAFECPKCGDSALLYQMGHAKCTYQNFTTFLYQVAADGTLITRMYDVFVTRTPEGARNIGTTEYERVFMRPGYCREYYRYNSEDKWRKDRNVALSNVIELIEVNYDCIKDSQMKYLPQDMYKTIYNIPERIERKYLARYETVESFARCPQLETLFKNDFRNICKRILWQRGSTSSVNKHAKELCEILRISKPQLKYLKESGKAGTIGPEEIKAFKQIADKYKIKEQDYDMLFELYMSSNQTALEYLLRFQSITKLWNIAHKYLEDDHFENLRQVLTEYKDYLREREENGDDLSNTVYLKPRNLYETYTRIRLEAEQRKNEKYITEMQQKYPNIKSRSMKIPKKYTFKHEGLVIRPAIDAKEIVLEGRMLHHCVGSDNQHYLKDFNAGKGWIMVIRDIKAPDTPYITVELKNDKIMQWYGEHDTKPDREIIEEFLKEYKKHIDKKVRKTA
;
A
#
# COMPACT_ATOMS: atom_id res chain seq x y z
N MET A 1 22.54 -12.43 -43.28
CA MET A 1 23.12 -13.71 -42.83
C MET A 1 22.23 -14.45 -41.81
N ILE A 2 21.76 -13.82 -40.76
CA ILE A 2 20.90 -14.52 -39.77
C ILE A 2 19.57 -14.94 -40.39
N HIS A 3 18.92 -14.07 -41.19
CA HIS A 3 17.63 -14.38 -41.82
C HIS A 3 17.68 -15.50 -42.88
N GLU A 4 18.81 -15.65 -43.59
CA GLU A 4 19.02 -16.72 -44.58
C GLU A 4 19.33 -18.08 -43.96
N ALA A 5 19.86 -18.10 -42.72
CA ALA A 5 20.23 -19.34 -42.04
C ALA A 5 19.00 -20.13 -41.52
N TYR A 6 17.86 -19.47 -41.28
CA TYR A 6 16.63 -20.13 -40.84
C TYR A 6 15.89 -20.88 -41.98
N THR A 7 16.29 -20.68 -43.21
CA THR A 7 15.63 -21.29 -44.38
C THR A 7 16.34 -22.51 -44.96
N THR A 8 17.49 -22.90 -44.42
CA THR A 8 18.33 -24.01 -44.94
C THR A 8 18.35 -25.19 -43.97
N GLU A 9 18.24 -26.43 -44.50
CA GLU A 9 18.29 -27.66 -43.68
C GLU A 9 19.67 -27.88 -43.02
N LYS A 10 20.76 -27.30 -43.56
CA LYS A 10 22.11 -27.41 -43.03
C LYS A 10 22.78 -26.06 -42.91
N ALA A 11 23.47 -25.85 -41.80
CA ALA A 11 24.22 -24.63 -41.55
C ALA A 11 25.32 -24.45 -42.62
N SER A 12 25.42 -23.22 -43.16
CA SER A 12 26.47 -22.85 -44.11
C SER A 12 27.85 -22.99 -43.46
N GLY A 13 28.87 -23.27 -44.30
CA GLY A 13 30.26 -23.34 -43.82
C GLY A 13 30.75 -22.09 -43.08
N ALA A 14 30.18 -20.93 -43.42
CA ALA A 14 30.45 -19.66 -42.75
C ALA A 14 29.96 -19.64 -41.29
N ILE A 15 28.73 -20.12 -41.01
CA ILE A 15 28.17 -20.22 -39.67
C ILE A 15 28.98 -21.18 -38.81
N LYS A 16 29.35 -22.35 -39.35
CA LYS A 16 30.17 -23.33 -38.63
C LYS A 16 31.57 -22.78 -38.32
N LYS A 17 32.18 -22.05 -39.27
CA LYS A 17 33.47 -21.39 -39.06
C LYS A 17 33.40 -20.34 -37.99
N TYR A 18 32.34 -19.53 -37.97
CA TYR A 18 32.10 -18.51 -36.95
C TYR A 18 31.83 -19.11 -35.55
N ALA A 19 31.01 -20.16 -35.47
CA ALA A 19 30.79 -20.91 -34.23
C ALA A 19 32.10 -21.46 -33.65
N LYS A 20 32.94 -22.03 -34.49
CA LYS A 20 34.27 -22.53 -34.09
C LYS A 20 35.20 -21.42 -33.60
N GLN A 21 35.19 -20.25 -34.25
CA GLN A 21 35.95 -19.08 -33.79
C GLN A 21 35.48 -18.57 -32.44
N MET A 22 34.18 -18.65 -32.17
CA MET A 22 33.57 -18.28 -30.89
C MET A 22 33.73 -19.35 -29.80
N GLY A 23 34.35 -20.51 -30.14
CA GLY A 23 34.50 -21.61 -29.19
C GLY A 23 33.16 -22.30 -28.80
N VAL A 24 32.19 -22.27 -29.71
CA VAL A 24 30.88 -22.93 -29.54
C VAL A 24 31.01 -24.36 -30.06
N LYS A 25 30.64 -25.35 -29.24
CA LYS A 25 30.58 -26.76 -29.66
C LYS A 25 29.23 -27.00 -30.35
N CYS A 26 29.28 -27.32 -31.65
CA CYS A 26 28.11 -27.71 -32.42
C CYS A 26 27.87 -29.21 -32.27
N TYR A 27 26.78 -29.61 -31.67
CA TYR A 27 26.41 -31.02 -31.44
C TYR A 27 25.59 -31.61 -32.61
N ASN A 28 25.04 -30.75 -33.48
CA ASN A 28 24.32 -31.11 -34.69
C ASN A 28 24.54 -30.07 -35.80
N ASP A 29 24.02 -30.36 -36.99
CA ASP A 29 24.16 -29.50 -38.17
C ASP A 29 22.96 -28.59 -38.43
N LYS A 30 22.00 -28.48 -37.46
CA LYS A 30 20.85 -27.60 -37.63
C LYS A 30 21.25 -26.13 -37.44
N PRO A 31 20.93 -25.25 -38.40
CA PRO A 31 21.31 -23.83 -38.33
C PRO A 31 20.77 -23.14 -37.08
N THR A 32 19.51 -23.43 -36.67
CA THR A 32 18.86 -22.86 -35.50
C THR A 32 19.65 -23.14 -34.23
N ASP A 33 20.00 -24.41 -33.96
CA ASP A 33 20.69 -24.83 -32.74
C ASP A 33 22.09 -24.23 -32.62
N ILE A 34 22.76 -24.06 -33.79
CA ILE A 34 24.09 -23.41 -33.84
C ILE A 34 23.97 -21.92 -33.57
N LEU A 35 22.95 -21.25 -34.13
CA LEU A 35 22.71 -19.82 -33.92
C LEU A 35 22.32 -19.53 -32.48
N GLU A 36 21.40 -20.28 -31.87
CA GLU A 36 21.04 -20.17 -30.46
C GLU A 36 22.27 -20.35 -29.56
N SER A 37 23.14 -21.32 -29.87
CA SER A 37 24.38 -21.54 -29.12
C SER A 37 25.37 -20.38 -29.25
N ILE A 38 25.42 -19.72 -30.42
CA ILE A 38 26.22 -18.51 -30.66
C ILE A 38 25.66 -17.33 -29.89
N GLU A 39 24.32 -17.13 -29.94
CA GLU A 39 23.64 -16.06 -29.23
C GLU A 39 23.84 -16.20 -27.71
N TYR A 40 23.64 -17.38 -27.14
CA TYR A 40 23.93 -17.66 -25.72
C TYR A 40 25.38 -17.33 -25.33
N LYS A 41 26.36 -17.66 -26.22
CA LYS A 41 27.77 -17.34 -25.98
C LYS A 41 28.06 -15.84 -26.05
N ILE A 42 27.41 -15.13 -26.99
CA ILE A 42 27.51 -13.67 -27.12
C ILE A 42 26.95 -12.99 -25.87
N ASP A 43 25.78 -13.42 -25.40
CA ASP A 43 25.14 -12.89 -24.19
C ASP A 43 26.04 -13.11 -22.97
N GLY A 44 26.59 -14.32 -22.81
CA GLY A 44 27.54 -14.61 -21.74
C GLY A 44 28.80 -13.73 -21.80
N LEU A 45 29.34 -13.44 -22.99
CA LEU A 45 30.48 -12.54 -23.16
C LEU A 45 30.12 -11.07 -22.88
N GLN A 46 28.90 -10.65 -23.25
CA GLN A 46 28.41 -9.31 -22.92
C GLN A 46 28.26 -9.13 -21.41
N ASP A 47 27.73 -10.14 -20.70
CA ASP A 47 27.59 -10.11 -19.25
C ASP A 47 28.94 -10.07 -18.53
N VAL A 48 29.93 -10.83 -19.00
CA VAL A 48 31.33 -10.76 -18.50
C VAL A 48 31.91 -9.36 -18.71
N ARG A 49 31.72 -8.76 -19.91
CA ARG A 49 32.20 -7.39 -20.19
C ARG A 49 31.54 -6.36 -19.32
N LYS A 50 30.21 -6.46 -19.13
CA LYS A 50 29.45 -5.59 -18.21
C LYS A 50 29.97 -5.69 -16.77
N LYS A 51 30.22 -6.93 -16.30
CA LYS A 51 30.77 -7.21 -14.97
C LYS A 51 32.17 -6.64 -14.78
N ASN A 52 33.05 -6.79 -15.78
CA ASN A 52 34.42 -6.25 -15.74
C ASN A 52 34.39 -4.71 -15.69
N ARG A 53 33.59 -4.04 -16.54
CA ARG A 53 33.42 -2.57 -16.50
C ARG A 53 32.87 -2.09 -15.14
N ALA A 54 31.91 -2.81 -14.55
CA ALA A 54 31.40 -2.49 -13.25
C ALA A 54 32.44 -2.62 -12.12
N ASN A 55 33.30 -3.62 -12.20
CA ASN A 55 34.44 -3.78 -11.29
C ASN A 55 35.47 -2.67 -11.45
N GLU A 56 35.83 -2.33 -12.69
CA GLU A 56 36.76 -1.21 -12.98
C GLU A 56 36.20 0.14 -12.48
N GLU A 57 34.89 0.39 -12.66
CA GLU A 57 34.22 1.57 -12.12
C GLU A 57 34.31 1.61 -10.57
N ARG A 58 34.01 0.48 -9.92
CA ARG A 58 34.15 0.35 -8.47
C ARG A 58 35.56 0.63 -8.00
N ASP A 59 36.55 0.01 -8.60
CA ASP A 59 37.95 0.12 -8.17
C ASP A 59 38.44 1.58 -8.29
N LYS A 60 38.12 2.25 -9.39
CA LYS A 60 38.39 3.69 -9.56
C LYS A 60 37.71 4.57 -8.51
N LEU A 61 36.48 4.25 -8.14
CA LEU A 61 35.77 4.99 -7.09
C LEU A 61 36.39 4.74 -5.71
N PHE A 62 36.88 3.52 -5.46
CA PHE A 62 37.52 3.19 -4.19
C PHE A 62 38.88 3.84 -4.02
N GLU A 63 39.60 4.16 -5.12
CA GLU A 63 40.81 4.97 -5.11
C GLU A 63 40.56 6.43 -4.66
N LEU A 64 39.30 6.93 -4.75
CA LEU A 64 38.92 8.27 -4.30
C LEU A 64 38.69 8.35 -2.79
N LEU A 65 38.67 7.24 -2.06
CA LEU A 65 38.34 7.22 -0.64
C LEU A 65 39.40 7.99 0.19
N PRO A 66 38.99 9.02 0.94
CA PRO A 66 39.88 9.64 1.92
C PRO A 66 40.18 8.70 3.09
N GLU A 67 41.24 8.96 3.81
CA GLU A 67 41.53 8.29 5.08
C GLU A 67 40.40 8.52 6.10
N GLU A 68 40.24 7.56 6.99
CA GLU A 68 39.24 7.69 8.07
C GLU A 68 39.67 8.76 9.06
N PRO A 69 38.83 9.78 9.28
CA PRO A 69 39.18 10.87 10.19
C PRO A 69 39.09 10.40 11.65
N ARG A 70 39.99 10.86 12.50
CA ARG A 70 39.98 10.57 13.94
C ARG A 70 38.64 10.88 14.63
N ILE A 71 37.90 11.88 14.12
CA ILE A 71 36.58 12.23 14.63
C ILE A 71 35.57 11.08 14.55
N LEU A 72 35.71 10.16 13.58
CA LEU A 72 34.86 8.97 13.48
C LEU A 72 34.97 8.13 14.76
N GLN A 73 36.22 7.75 15.12
CA GLN A 73 36.48 6.94 16.31
C GLN A 73 35.98 7.63 17.59
N MET A 74 36.26 8.93 17.74
CA MET A 74 35.80 9.73 18.89
C MET A 74 34.27 9.75 19.01
N ARG A 75 33.52 9.84 17.92
CA ARG A 75 32.04 9.83 17.91
C ARG A 75 31.49 8.46 18.25
N ILE A 76 32.09 7.40 17.71
CA ILE A 76 31.72 6.01 18.04
C ILE A 76 31.91 5.76 19.52
N GLU A 77 33.08 6.12 20.07
CA GLU A 77 33.37 5.96 21.52
C GLU A 77 32.42 6.78 22.39
N SER A 78 32.16 8.05 22.03
CA SER A 78 31.19 8.90 22.74
C SER A 78 29.79 8.28 22.76
N LYS A 79 29.30 7.75 21.61
CA LYS A 79 27.99 7.09 21.56
C LYS A 79 27.98 5.78 22.33
N ALA A 80 29.04 5.00 22.21
CA ALA A 80 29.20 3.77 22.98
C ALA A 80 29.18 4.00 24.50
N ASN A 81 29.60 5.20 24.95
CA ASN A 81 29.54 5.58 26.38
C ASN A 81 28.12 5.99 26.83
N GLN A 82 27.24 6.44 25.92
CA GLN A 82 25.87 6.86 26.27
C GLN A 82 24.92 5.72 26.61
N GLY A 83 25.24 4.48 26.27
CA GLY A 83 24.44 3.31 26.58
C GLY A 83 24.78 2.69 27.92
N ASN A 84 24.67 3.48 28.98
CA ASN A 84 25.09 3.03 30.32
C ASN A 84 24.21 1.88 30.85
N ILE A 85 24.88 0.95 31.51
CA ILE A 85 24.27 -0.23 32.12
C ILE A 85 24.71 -0.31 33.56
N ILE A 86 23.77 -0.64 34.43
CA ILE A 86 24.03 -1.01 35.80
C ILE A 86 23.62 -2.45 35.98
N TYR A 87 24.56 -3.31 36.32
CA TYR A 87 24.26 -4.68 36.72
C TYR A 87 23.80 -4.73 38.17
N TYR A 88 22.79 -5.55 38.47
CA TYR A 88 22.32 -5.74 39.82
C TYR A 88 22.14 -7.21 40.19
N LYS A 89 22.32 -7.52 41.49
CA LYS A 89 22.03 -8.83 42.10
C LYS A 89 21.24 -8.61 43.37
N ARG A 90 20.07 -9.21 43.47
CA ARG A 90 19.23 -9.14 44.69
C ARG A 90 19.68 -10.14 45.73
N HIS A 91 19.69 -9.73 47.00
CA HIS A 91 19.86 -10.60 48.14
C HIS A 91 19.08 -10.07 49.36
N GLY A 92 17.93 -10.67 49.64
CA GLY A 92 17.03 -10.22 50.69
C GLY A 92 16.48 -8.82 50.43
N ILE A 93 16.65 -7.95 51.45
CA ILE A 93 16.21 -6.54 51.40
C ILE A 93 17.24 -5.60 50.75
N TYR A 94 18.33 -6.14 50.23
CA TYR A 94 19.40 -5.41 49.56
C TYR A 94 19.56 -5.86 48.12
N ALA A 95 20.18 -5.00 47.33
CA ALA A 95 20.70 -5.35 46.03
C ALA A 95 22.10 -4.75 45.84
N ASP A 96 23.00 -5.55 45.29
CA ASP A 96 24.32 -5.12 44.84
C ASP A 96 24.23 -4.60 43.44
N TYR A 97 24.94 -3.52 43.14
CA TYR A 97 24.96 -2.86 41.84
C TYR A 97 26.40 -2.66 41.40
N HIS A 98 26.63 -2.84 40.10
CA HIS A 98 27.86 -2.46 39.42
C HIS A 98 27.54 -1.46 38.30
N CYS A 99 28.03 -0.24 38.38
CA CYS A 99 27.83 0.79 37.36
C CYS A 99 28.94 0.70 36.33
N CYS A 100 28.59 0.34 35.08
CA CYS A 100 29.60 0.26 34.01
C CYS A 100 30.13 1.63 33.55
N GLN A 101 29.56 2.76 34.02
CA GLN A 101 30.04 4.10 33.70
C GLN A 101 31.17 4.55 34.63
N CYS A 102 30.96 4.51 35.94
CA CYS A 102 31.98 4.91 36.89
C CYS A 102 32.83 3.76 37.40
N GLY A 103 32.45 2.51 37.10
CA GLY A 103 33.16 1.31 37.58
C GLY A 103 32.95 0.97 39.04
N GLU A 104 32.07 1.71 39.75
CA GLU A 104 31.86 1.54 41.20
C GLU A 104 30.85 0.45 41.50
N ASP A 105 31.20 -0.35 42.54
CA ASP A 105 30.31 -1.32 43.16
C ASP A 105 29.67 -0.70 44.41
N TYR A 106 28.38 -0.94 44.61
CA TYR A 106 27.66 -0.44 45.78
C TYR A 106 26.45 -1.31 46.10
N THR A 107 26.07 -1.34 47.39
CA THR A 107 24.90 -2.05 47.86
C THR A 107 23.84 -1.06 48.35
N LEU A 108 22.61 -1.23 47.87
CA LEU A 108 21.48 -0.38 48.27
C LEU A 108 20.40 -1.22 48.94
N ARG A 109 19.72 -0.60 49.90
CA ARG A 109 18.54 -1.19 50.54
C ARG A 109 17.30 -0.94 49.66
N THR A 110 16.52 -1.99 49.40
CA THR A 110 15.37 -1.97 48.48
C THR A 110 14.02 -2.15 49.16
N GLU A 111 14.00 -2.41 50.50
CA GLU A 111 12.77 -2.54 51.29
C GLU A 111 12.82 -1.69 52.56
N PRO A 112 11.71 -1.04 52.97
CA PRO A 112 11.63 -0.31 54.22
C PRO A 112 11.76 -1.29 55.42
N TYR A 113 12.26 -0.77 56.53
CA TYR A 113 12.32 -1.51 57.79
C TYR A 113 11.17 -1.05 58.68
N GLU A 114 10.38 -1.99 59.20
CA GLU A 114 9.31 -1.66 60.15
C GLU A 114 9.93 -1.09 61.44
N GLY A 115 9.62 0.17 61.78
CA GLY A 115 9.89 0.76 63.09
C GLY A 115 11.03 1.77 63.21
N ILE A 116 11.69 2.21 62.15
CA ILE A 116 12.70 3.26 62.18
C ILE A 116 12.42 4.30 61.08
N GLU A 117 12.63 5.60 61.39
CA GLU A 117 12.45 6.71 60.42
C GLU A 117 13.05 6.43 59.03
N PRO A 118 12.52 7.06 57.95
CA PRO A 118 12.78 6.64 56.57
C PRO A 118 14.27 6.75 56.21
N ILE A 119 15.00 5.68 56.40
CA ILE A 119 16.29 5.47 55.75
C ILE A 119 16.00 5.43 54.27
N LEU A 120 16.80 6.16 53.48
CA LEU A 120 16.71 6.23 52.04
C LEU A 120 16.60 4.82 51.45
N THR A 121 15.43 4.45 50.99
CA THR A 121 15.20 3.17 50.33
C THR A 121 15.08 3.39 48.86
N TYR A 122 15.77 2.57 48.08
CA TYR A 122 15.68 2.59 46.62
C TYR A 122 14.60 1.64 46.13
N PRO A 123 13.93 1.89 45.02
CA PRO A 123 12.95 0.96 44.47
C PRO A 123 13.61 -0.39 44.16
N LYS A 124 12.89 -1.49 44.34
CA LYS A 124 13.36 -2.81 43.92
C LYS A 124 13.85 -2.77 42.48
N PRO A 125 15.07 -3.22 42.20
CA PRO A 125 15.59 -3.19 40.82
C PRO A 125 14.82 -4.16 39.94
N GLU A 126 14.37 -3.65 38.81
CA GLU A 126 13.70 -4.41 37.76
C GLU A 126 14.50 -4.31 36.45
N ARG A 127 14.61 -5.44 35.75
CA ARG A 127 15.33 -5.52 34.48
C ARG A 127 14.80 -4.51 33.48
N LEU A 128 15.71 -3.80 32.78
CA LEU A 128 15.43 -2.79 31.74
C LEU A 128 14.72 -1.52 32.24
N LYS A 129 14.57 -1.33 33.55
CA LYS A 129 14.14 -0.03 34.08
C LYS A 129 15.33 0.93 34.15
N ALA A 130 15.04 2.21 33.92
CA ALA A 130 16.00 3.28 34.10
C ALA A 130 16.29 3.45 35.60
N PHE A 131 17.56 3.64 35.93
CA PHE A 131 18.06 3.84 37.29
C PHE A 131 19.19 4.85 37.26
N GLU A 132 19.18 5.79 38.19
CA GLU A 132 20.23 6.77 38.34
C GLU A 132 21.31 6.25 39.32
N CYS A 133 22.56 6.21 38.88
CA CYS A 133 23.64 5.78 39.69
C CYS A 133 23.91 6.78 40.83
N PRO A 134 23.83 6.39 42.12
CA PRO A 134 24.06 7.31 43.23
C PRO A 134 25.52 7.77 43.37
N LYS A 135 26.43 7.17 42.59
CA LYS A 135 27.86 7.50 42.61
C LYS A 135 28.27 8.52 41.56
N CYS A 136 27.77 8.38 40.33
CA CYS A 136 28.12 9.29 39.23
C CYS A 136 26.96 10.14 38.73
N GLY A 137 25.73 9.90 39.17
CA GLY A 137 24.53 10.64 38.72
C GLY A 137 24.02 10.26 37.33
N ASP A 138 24.69 9.33 36.62
CA ASP A 138 24.26 8.94 35.29
C ASP A 138 23.07 7.97 35.34
N SER A 139 22.13 8.18 34.42
CA SER A 139 20.99 7.29 34.23
C SER A 139 21.36 6.11 33.31
N ALA A 140 21.02 4.91 33.74
CA ALA A 140 21.35 3.66 33.05
C ALA A 140 20.21 2.64 33.14
N LEU A 141 20.22 1.65 32.24
CA LEU A 141 19.29 0.54 32.31
C LEU A 141 19.81 -0.57 33.23
N LEU A 142 18.92 -1.12 34.07
CA LEU A 142 19.23 -2.20 34.97
C LEU A 142 19.25 -3.56 34.30
N TYR A 143 20.31 -4.34 34.53
CA TYR A 143 20.44 -5.73 34.07
C TYR A 143 20.79 -6.66 35.25
N GLN A 144 20.06 -7.77 35.35
CA GLN A 144 20.29 -8.74 36.46
C GLN A 144 21.56 -9.58 36.22
N MET A 145 22.50 -9.57 37.17
CA MET A 145 23.68 -10.43 37.16
C MET A 145 23.28 -11.91 37.12
N GLY A 146 23.99 -12.70 36.32
CA GLY A 146 23.75 -14.13 36.19
C GLY A 146 22.73 -14.52 35.11
N HIS A 147 21.85 -13.58 34.65
CA HIS A 147 20.95 -13.82 33.53
C HIS A 147 21.53 -13.39 32.17
N ALA A 148 22.50 -12.48 32.16
CA ALA A 148 23.26 -12.13 30.98
C ALA A 148 24.74 -12.05 31.28
N LYS A 149 25.56 -12.86 30.62
CA LYS A 149 27.03 -12.81 30.74
C LYS A 149 27.61 -11.56 30.09
N CYS A 150 26.88 -10.96 29.15
CA CYS A 150 27.21 -9.70 28.49
C CYS A 150 25.95 -9.02 27.96
N THR A 151 26.03 -7.72 27.72
CA THR A 151 24.99 -6.94 27.06
C THR A 151 25.51 -6.42 25.74
N TYR A 152 24.58 -6.23 24.81
CA TYR A 152 24.87 -5.79 23.45
C TYR A 152 24.14 -4.48 23.17
N GLN A 153 24.86 -3.54 22.56
CA GLN A 153 24.29 -2.34 21.98
C GLN A 153 24.76 -2.25 20.53
N ASN A 154 23.86 -1.98 19.63
CA ASN A 154 24.16 -1.82 18.21
C ASN A 154 23.67 -0.46 17.75
N PHE A 155 24.47 0.22 16.95
CA PHE A 155 24.06 1.45 16.27
C PHE A 155 24.80 1.60 14.94
N THR A 156 24.23 2.40 14.04
CA THR A 156 24.83 2.70 12.74
C THR A 156 25.47 4.07 12.73
N THR A 157 26.63 4.20 12.13
CA THR A 157 27.34 5.47 11.95
C THR A 157 27.41 5.83 10.48
N PHE A 158 26.98 7.04 10.14
CA PHE A 158 27.14 7.65 8.81
C PHE A 158 28.32 8.63 8.85
N LEU A 159 29.37 8.32 8.11
CA LEU A 159 30.51 9.20 7.89
C LEU A 159 30.39 9.86 6.53
N TYR A 160 30.38 11.18 6.48
CA TYR A 160 30.45 11.97 5.26
C TYR A 160 31.89 12.47 5.02
N GLN A 161 32.37 12.29 3.78
CA GLN A 161 33.70 12.72 3.34
C GLN A 161 33.60 13.31 1.94
N VAL A 162 34.55 14.17 1.60
CA VAL A 162 34.66 14.74 0.25
C VAL A 162 35.98 14.30 -0.35
N ALA A 163 35.93 13.66 -1.53
CA ALA A 163 37.09 13.28 -2.30
C ALA A 163 37.76 14.50 -2.95
N ALA A 164 39.01 14.35 -3.42
CA ALA A 164 39.77 15.42 -4.06
C ALA A 164 39.07 16.00 -5.32
N ASP A 165 38.27 15.20 -6.01
CA ASP A 165 37.48 15.63 -7.17
C ASP A 165 36.12 16.27 -6.80
N GLY A 166 35.85 16.45 -5.52
CA GLY A 166 34.58 17.00 -4.99
C GLY A 166 33.43 16.00 -4.89
N THR A 167 33.67 14.70 -5.16
CA THR A 167 32.67 13.65 -4.95
C THR A 167 32.33 13.55 -3.46
N LEU A 168 31.04 13.61 -3.10
CA LEU A 168 30.60 13.32 -1.76
C LEU A 168 30.56 11.79 -1.57
N ILE A 169 31.16 11.33 -0.49
CA ILE A 169 31.21 9.92 -0.13
C ILE A 169 30.54 9.74 1.23
N THR A 170 29.60 8.82 1.31
CA THR A 170 29.04 8.38 2.59
C THR A 170 29.50 6.96 2.85
N ARG A 171 30.07 6.73 4.03
CA ARG A 171 30.48 5.40 4.50
C ARG A 171 29.64 5.04 5.70
N MET A 172 29.10 3.83 5.71
CA MET A 172 28.21 3.35 6.79
C MET A 172 28.87 2.23 7.54
N TYR A 173 28.83 2.35 8.86
CA TYR A 173 29.42 1.39 9.78
C TYR A 173 28.37 0.85 10.72
N ASP A 174 28.30 -0.46 10.86
CA ASP A 174 27.64 -1.09 11.98
C ASP A 174 28.61 -1.17 13.17
N VAL A 175 28.16 -0.67 14.29
CA VAL A 175 28.93 -0.64 15.53
C VAL A 175 28.28 -1.56 16.55
N PHE A 176 29.06 -2.49 17.07
CA PHE A 176 28.66 -3.45 18.10
C PHE A 176 29.43 -3.17 19.38
N VAL A 177 28.72 -2.88 20.44
CA VAL A 177 29.31 -2.65 21.76
C VAL A 177 28.89 -3.80 22.65
N THR A 178 29.87 -4.56 23.18
CA THR A 178 29.63 -5.57 24.18
C THR A 178 30.18 -5.09 25.52
N ARG A 179 29.43 -5.31 26.59
CA ARG A 179 29.85 -4.99 27.97
C ARG A 179 29.66 -6.21 28.83
N THR A 180 30.64 -6.50 29.69
CA THR A 180 30.55 -7.57 30.67
C THR A 180 30.29 -7.01 32.06
N PRO A 181 29.81 -7.84 33.02
CA PRO A 181 29.63 -7.43 34.41
C PRO A 181 30.91 -6.98 35.10
N GLU A 182 32.06 -7.43 34.62
CA GLU A 182 33.39 -7.07 35.14
C GLU A 182 33.89 -5.71 34.58
N GLY A 183 33.03 -4.98 33.83
CA GLY A 183 33.35 -3.68 33.28
C GLY A 183 34.13 -3.70 31.97
N ALA A 184 34.46 -4.88 31.43
CA ALA A 184 35.12 -4.95 30.13
C ALA A 184 34.18 -4.51 29.01
N ARG A 185 34.68 -3.60 28.16
CA ARG A 185 33.98 -3.08 27.00
C ARG A 185 34.77 -3.39 25.73
N ASN A 186 34.10 -3.96 24.76
CA ASN A 186 34.65 -4.17 23.42
C ASN A 186 33.77 -3.47 22.37
N ILE A 187 34.37 -2.69 21.49
CA ILE A 187 33.72 -1.98 20.39
C ILE A 187 34.23 -2.58 19.09
N GLY A 188 33.33 -3.27 18.40
CA GLY A 188 33.56 -3.75 17.03
C GLY A 188 32.92 -2.81 16.02
N THR A 189 33.62 -2.52 14.94
CA THR A 189 33.11 -1.72 13.83
C THR A 189 33.26 -2.47 12.53
N THR A 190 32.19 -2.47 11.71
CA THR A 190 32.22 -3.07 10.37
C THR A 190 31.67 -2.08 9.38
N GLU A 191 32.52 -1.63 8.45
CA GLU A 191 32.03 -0.86 7.31
C GLU A 191 31.27 -1.79 6.36
N TYR A 192 30.00 -1.50 6.09
CA TYR A 192 29.15 -2.35 5.27
C TYR A 192 28.63 -1.70 4.00
N GLU A 193 28.66 -0.35 3.91
CA GLU A 193 28.18 0.37 2.73
C GLU A 193 29.05 1.59 2.40
N ARG A 194 29.22 1.85 1.10
CA ARG A 194 29.90 3.02 0.52
C ARG A 194 29.03 3.61 -0.57
N VAL A 195 28.75 4.89 -0.49
CA VAL A 195 27.93 5.61 -1.48
C VAL A 195 28.69 6.78 -2.03
N PHE A 196 28.86 6.84 -3.34
CA PHE A 196 29.54 7.91 -4.07
C PHE A 196 28.51 8.76 -4.78
N MET A 197 28.49 10.07 -4.49
CA MET A 197 27.43 10.97 -4.88
C MET A 197 27.97 12.24 -5.55
N ARG A 198 27.36 12.58 -6.70
CA ARG A 198 27.47 13.85 -7.42
C ARG A 198 26.08 14.19 -8.00
N PRO A 199 25.79 15.43 -8.37
CA PRO A 199 24.52 15.74 -9.04
C PRO A 199 24.33 14.92 -10.31
N GLY A 200 23.25 14.13 -10.36
CA GLY A 200 22.95 13.20 -11.45
C GLY A 200 23.69 11.84 -11.37
N TYR A 201 24.45 11.61 -10.32
CA TYR A 201 25.24 10.38 -10.17
C TYR A 201 25.19 9.85 -8.72
N CYS A 202 24.80 8.61 -8.56
CA CYS A 202 24.82 7.91 -7.28
C CYS A 202 25.24 6.46 -7.52
N ARG A 203 26.24 5.98 -6.79
CA ARG A 203 26.71 4.59 -6.83
C ARG A 203 26.83 4.04 -5.43
N GLU A 204 26.17 2.93 -5.18
CA GLU A 204 26.15 2.21 -3.92
C GLU A 204 26.92 0.91 -4.04
N TYR A 205 27.75 0.62 -3.04
CA TYR A 205 28.45 -0.64 -2.88
C TYR A 205 28.29 -1.12 -1.45
N TYR A 206 27.93 -2.38 -1.27
CA TYR A 206 27.69 -2.98 0.04
C TYR A 206 28.43 -4.31 0.21
N ARG A 207 28.64 -4.70 1.45
CA ARG A 207 29.11 -6.04 1.85
C ARG A 207 28.41 -6.43 3.15
N TYR A 208 28.25 -7.74 3.38
CA TYR A 208 27.59 -8.22 4.60
C TYR A 208 28.51 -8.24 5.83
N ASN A 209 29.79 -8.53 5.60
CA ASN A 209 30.83 -8.55 6.63
C ASN A 209 32.16 -8.04 6.07
N SER A 210 33.17 -7.89 6.90
CA SER A 210 34.49 -7.38 6.51
C SER A 210 35.23 -8.24 5.49
N GLU A 211 34.94 -9.53 5.42
CA GLU A 211 35.58 -10.50 4.54
C GLU A 211 34.90 -10.63 3.18
N ASP A 212 33.63 -10.17 3.06
CA ASP A 212 32.85 -10.24 1.84
C ASP A 212 33.36 -9.27 0.77
N LYS A 213 33.21 -9.69 -0.49
CA LYS A 213 33.46 -8.80 -1.64
C LYS A 213 32.37 -7.75 -1.73
N TRP A 214 32.78 -6.53 -2.07
CA TRP A 214 31.86 -5.43 -2.35
C TRP A 214 30.98 -5.75 -3.57
N ARG A 215 29.67 -5.59 -3.41
CA ARG A 215 28.64 -5.82 -4.42
C ARG A 215 27.97 -4.49 -4.78
N LYS A 216 27.58 -4.34 -6.04
CA LYS A 216 26.85 -3.18 -6.54
C LYS A 216 25.34 -3.39 -6.39
N ASP A 217 24.63 -2.28 -6.20
CA ASP A 217 23.16 -2.18 -6.23
C ASP A 217 22.41 -3.13 -5.28
N ARG A 218 22.36 -2.74 -4.03
CA ARG A 218 21.27 -3.15 -3.16
C ARG A 218 20.59 -1.89 -2.61
N ASN A 219 19.26 -1.82 -2.77
CA ASN A 219 18.45 -0.99 -1.91
C ASN A 219 18.55 -1.57 -0.49
N VAL A 220 19.56 -1.20 0.26
CA VAL A 220 19.62 -1.56 1.68
C VAL A 220 18.47 -0.83 2.35
N ALA A 221 17.51 -1.61 2.84
CA ALA A 221 16.43 -1.05 3.62
C ALA A 221 17.02 -0.54 4.93
N LEU A 222 17.21 0.77 5.03
CA LEU A 222 17.61 1.45 6.28
C LEU A 222 16.50 1.37 7.36
N SER A 223 15.42 0.63 7.08
CA SER A 223 14.29 0.41 7.98
C SER A 223 14.64 -0.29 9.30
N ASN A 224 15.80 -0.96 9.38
CA ASN A 224 16.24 -1.69 10.56
C ASN A 224 17.25 -0.93 11.41
N VAL A 225 17.56 0.32 11.09
CA VAL A 225 18.47 1.15 11.88
C VAL A 225 17.72 1.63 13.13
N ILE A 226 18.10 1.08 14.29
CA ILE A 226 17.46 1.39 15.58
C ILE A 226 18.04 2.68 16.16
N GLU A 227 19.36 2.81 16.15
CA GLU A 227 20.11 4.00 16.57
C GLU A 227 21.07 4.44 15.48
N LEU A 228 21.18 5.75 15.26
CA LEU A 228 22.03 6.30 14.21
C LEU A 228 22.78 7.53 14.71
N ILE A 229 24.09 7.61 14.39
CA ILE A 229 24.88 8.82 14.54
C ILE A 229 25.42 9.29 13.19
N GLU A 230 25.60 10.58 13.08
CA GLU A 230 26.09 11.26 11.87
C GLU A 230 27.41 11.96 12.18
N VAL A 231 28.38 11.76 11.31
CA VAL A 231 29.72 12.32 11.44
C VAL A 231 30.05 13.14 10.21
N ASN A 232 30.47 14.39 10.43
CA ASN A 232 30.99 15.31 9.41
C ASN A 232 29.98 15.67 8.30
N TYR A 233 28.67 15.74 8.61
CA TYR A 233 27.62 16.13 7.64
C TYR A 233 27.90 17.48 6.96
N ASP A 234 28.48 18.44 7.67
CA ASP A 234 28.71 19.78 7.16
C ASP A 234 29.69 19.86 5.98
N CYS A 235 30.47 18.79 5.74
CA CYS A 235 31.36 18.73 4.58
C CYS A 235 30.61 18.70 3.23
N ILE A 236 29.30 18.47 3.23
CA ILE A 236 28.48 18.49 2.00
C ILE A 236 28.62 19.83 1.26
N LYS A 237 28.75 20.92 1.98
CA LYS A 237 28.96 22.27 1.40
C LYS A 237 30.26 22.42 0.62
N ASP A 238 31.25 21.58 0.90
CA ASP A 238 32.56 21.58 0.25
C ASP A 238 32.60 20.60 -0.96
N SER A 239 31.53 19.83 -1.17
CA SER A 239 31.38 18.87 -2.24
C SER A 239 30.68 19.44 -3.48
N GLN A 240 30.60 18.65 -4.55
CA GLN A 240 29.74 18.95 -5.70
C GLN A 240 28.24 19.00 -5.35
N MET A 241 27.85 18.48 -4.18
CA MET A 241 26.48 18.51 -3.65
C MET A 241 26.10 19.81 -2.91
N LYS A 242 26.95 20.81 -2.94
CA LYS A 242 26.78 22.09 -2.21
C LYS A 242 25.49 22.86 -2.50
N TYR A 243 24.85 22.61 -3.63
CA TYR A 243 23.55 23.22 -4.01
C TYR A 243 22.32 22.53 -3.42
N LEU A 244 22.50 21.44 -2.68
CA LEU A 244 21.41 20.80 -1.95
C LEU A 244 20.81 21.78 -0.93
N PRO A 245 19.49 22.10 -1.00
CA PRO A 245 18.84 22.92 0.00
C PRO A 245 18.90 22.24 1.37
N GLN A 246 19.68 22.84 2.29
CA GLN A 246 20.01 22.26 3.61
C GLN A 246 18.75 21.94 4.46
N ASP A 247 17.70 22.77 4.30
CA ASP A 247 16.47 22.63 5.07
C ASP A 247 15.36 21.83 4.36
N MET A 248 15.64 21.27 3.18
CA MET A 248 14.65 20.55 2.39
C MET A 248 14.00 19.42 3.19
N TYR A 249 14.80 18.61 3.90
CA TYR A 249 14.30 17.51 4.70
C TYR A 249 13.34 17.95 5.82
N LYS A 250 13.63 19.08 6.47
CA LYS A 250 12.78 19.64 7.54
C LYS A 250 11.42 20.07 6.97
N THR A 251 11.45 20.82 5.86
CA THR A 251 10.25 21.38 5.23
C THR A 251 9.36 20.29 4.63
N ILE A 252 9.94 19.26 4.01
CA ILE A 252 9.16 18.22 3.31
C ILE A 252 8.67 17.13 4.25
N TYR A 253 9.49 16.69 5.19
CA TYR A 253 9.12 15.60 6.10
C TYR A 253 8.41 16.10 7.37
N ASN A 254 8.41 17.42 7.63
CA ASN A 254 7.88 18.02 8.87
C ASN A 254 8.42 17.33 10.14
N ILE A 255 9.72 17.04 10.15
CA ILE A 255 10.38 16.29 11.21
C ILE A 255 10.86 17.26 12.29
N PRO A 256 10.43 17.11 13.56
CA PRO A 256 10.96 17.90 14.68
C PRO A 256 12.46 17.61 14.89
N GLU A 257 13.22 18.59 15.36
CA GLU A 257 14.69 18.51 15.49
C GLU A 257 15.22 17.41 16.41
N ARG A 258 14.38 16.85 17.29
CA ARG A 258 14.78 15.93 18.36
C ARG A 258 14.70 14.42 18.03
N ILE A 259 14.40 14.00 16.79
CA ILE A 259 14.14 12.59 16.47
C ILE A 259 15.29 11.98 15.67
N GLU A 260 15.66 10.74 16.01
CA GLU A 260 16.68 9.90 15.31
C GLU A 260 16.42 9.76 13.79
N ARG A 261 15.16 9.85 13.36
CA ARG A 261 14.76 9.93 11.95
C ARG A 261 15.33 11.12 11.19
N LYS A 262 15.81 12.15 11.88
CA LYS A 262 16.43 13.33 11.27
C LYS A 262 17.64 12.97 10.41
N TYR A 263 18.52 12.13 10.92
CA TYR A 263 19.73 11.72 10.22
C TYR A 263 19.44 10.87 8.99
N LEU A 264 18.47 9.95 9.12
CA LEU A 264 18.01 9.16 8.00
C LEU A 264 17.36 10.03 6.91
N ALA A 265 16.49 10.96 7.29
CA ALA A 265 15.86 11.91 6.36
C ALA A 265 16.88 12.82 5.66
N ARG A 266 17.95 13.22 6.35
CA ARG A 266 19.07 13.94 5.74
C ARG A 266 19.77 13.09 4.69
N TYR A 267 20.15 11.87 5.04
CA TYR A 267 20.81 10.94 4.13
C TYR A 267 19.95 10.66 2.89
N GLU A 268 18.68 10.31 3.07
CA GLU A 268 17.74 10.08 1.97
C GLU A 268 17.58 11.31 1.06
N THR A 269 17.63 12.52 1.64
CA THR A 269 17.57 13.77 0.87
C THR A 269 18.83 13.95 0.04
N VAL A 270 20.01 13.73 0.61
CA VAL A 270 21.31 13.80 -0.09
C VAL A 270 21.36 12.81 -1.23
N GLU A 271 21.00 11.56 -0.98
CA GLU A 271 20.96 10.49 -1.98
C GLU A 271 19.96 10.80 -3.11
N SER A 272 18.76 11.25 -2.74
CA SER A 272 17.72 11.60 -3.72
C SER A 272 18.15 12.78 -4.59
N PHE A 273 18.84 13.77 -4.04
CA PHE A 273 19.41 14.88 -4.79
C PHE A 273 20.52 14.41 -5.75
N ALA A 274 21.39 13.51 -5.30
CA ALA A 274 22.39 12.90 -6.17
C ALA A 274 21.76 12.21 -7.39
N ARG A 275 20.63 11.52 -7.18
CA ARG A 275 19.90 10.82 -8.25
C ARG A 275 19.02 11.75 -9.10
N CYS A 276 18.55 12.85 -8.53
CA CYS A 276 17.64 13.81 -9.17
C CYS A 276 17.97 15.26 -8.76
N PRO A 277 18.97 15.89 -9.38
CA PRO A 277 19.37 17.26 -9.04
C PRO A 277 18.28 18.30 -9.32
N GLN A 278 17.25 17.97 -10.12
CA GLN A 278 16.07 18.81 -10.34
C GLN A 278 15.29 19.12 -9.04
N LEU A 279 15.52 18.36 -7.98
CA LEU A 279 14.96 18.63 -6.64
C LEU A 279 15.24 20.08 -6.18
N GLU A 280 16.42 20.63 -6.46
CA GLU A 280 16.76 22.01 -6.13
C GLU A 280 15.80 23.00 -6.82
N THR A 281 15.63 22.84 -8.14
CA THR A 281 14.77 23.71 -8.94
C THR A 281 13.29 23.56 -8.52
N LEU A 282 12.84 22.36 -8.28
CA LEU A 282 11.47 22.06 -7.83
C LEU A 282 11.20 22.69 -6.45
N PHE A 283 12.12 22.50 -5.51
CA PHE A 283 12.00 23.02 -4.15
C PHE A 283 11.97 24.55 -4.11
N LYS A 284 12.90 25.21 -4.82
CA LYS A 284 12.97 26.68 -4.94
C LYS A 284 11.73 27.29 -5.60
N ASN A 285 11.00 26.51 -6.40
CA ASN A 285 9.76 26.93 -7.05
C ASN A 285 8.49 26.37 -6.37
N ASP A 286 8.61 25.95 -5.12
CA ASP A 286 7.51 25.52 -4.22
C ASP A 286 6.76 24.25 -4.63
N PHE A 287 7.31 23.39 -5.49
CA PHE A 287 6.70 22.09 -5.84
C PHE A 287 6.96 21.03 -4.77
N ARG A 288 6.49 21.28 -3.53
CA ARG A 288 6.80 20.49 -2.33
C ARG A 288 6.29 19.06 -2.42
N ASN A 289 5.08 18.83 -2.91
CA ASN A 289 4.53 17.47 -3.02
C ASN A 289 5.28 16.61 -4.05
N ILE A 290 5.77 17.23 -5.13
CA ILE A 290 6.62 16.55 -6.09
C ILE A 290 7.96 16.19 -5.48
N CYS A 291 8.58 17.13 -4.76
CA CYS A 291 9.82 16.87 -4.01
C CYS A 291 9.61 15.71 -3.02
N LYS A 292 8.53 15.73 -2.24
CA LYS A 292 8.18 14.66 -1.30
C LYS A 292 8.08 13.28 -2.00
N ARG A 293 7.45 13.23 -3.16
CA ARG A 293 7.35 11.99 -3.94
C ARG A 293 8.70 11.49 -4.43
N ILE A 294 9.57 12.41 -4.92
CA ILE A 294 10.91 12.07 -5.37
C ILE A 294 11.75 11.54 -4.20
N LEU A 295 11.70 12.20 -3.04
CA LEU A 295 12.41 11.77 -1.84
C LEU A 295 11.94 10.39 -1.39
N TRP A 296 10.62 10.17 -1.32
CA TRP A 296 10.09 8.85 -0.95
C TRP A 296 10.52 7.73 -1.90
N GLN A 297 10.72 8.04 -3.18
CA GLN A 297 11.23 7.09 -4.17
C GLN A 297 12.76 7.10 -4.31
N ARG A 298 13.48 7.68 -3.35
CA ARG A 298 14.95 7.80 -3.33
C ARG A 298 15.51 8.31 -4.67
N GLY A 299 14.87 9.31 -5.25
CA GLY A 299 15.26 9.92 -6.53
C GLY A 299 15.03 9.07 -7.78
N SER A 300 14.41 7.90 -7.69
CA SER A 300 14.22 6.98 -8.82
C SER A 300 12.90 7.18 -9.58
N THR A 301 12.13 8.23 -9.26
CA THR A 301 10.83 8.48 -9.88
C THR A 301 10.88 8.83 -11.37
N SER A 302 9.86 8.40 -12.11
CA SER A 302 9.59 8.82 -13.49
C SER A 302 8.73 10.09 -13.59
N SER A 303 8.35 10.68 -12.46
CA SER A 303 7.43 11.83 -12.39
C SER A 303 7.99 13.10 -13.05
N VAL A 304 9.31 13.22 -13.14
CA VAL A 304 10.00 14.36 -13.71
C VAL A 304 10.99 13.96 -14.81
N ASN A 305 11.31 14.93 -15.68
CA ASN A 305 12.37 14.76 -16.66
C ASN A 305 13.73 15.09 -16.03
N LYS A 306 14.49 14.07 -15.68
CA LYS A 306 15.80 14.18 -15.01
C LYS A 306 16.92 14.78 -15.88
N HIS A 307 16.71 14.90 -17.18
CA HIS A 307 17.68 15.47 -18.12
C HIS A 307 17.41 16.94 -18.44
N ALA A 308 16.26 17.46 -18.01
CA ALA A 308 15.87 18.84 -18.24
C ALA A 308 16.46 19.79 -17.21
N LYS A 309 16.65 21.05 -17.63
CA LYS A 309 17.10 22.15 -16.77
C LYS A 309 15.98 23.15 -16.49
N GLU A 310 15.14 23.41 -17.49
CA GLU A 310 14.03 24.36 -17.37
C GLU A 310 12.84 23.71 -16.64
N LEU A 311 12.20 24.45 -15.75
CA LEU A 311 11.13 23.96 -14.89
C LEU A 311 9.93 23.37 -15.68
N CYS A 312 9.56 23.99 -16.81
CA CYS A 312 8.53 23.48 -17.69
C CYS A 312 8.87 22.09 -18.24
N GLU A 313 10.12 21.92 -18.66
CA GLU A 313 10.61 20.65 -19.21
C GLU A 313 10.76 19.58 -18.12
N ILE A 314 11.21 19.99 -16.91
CA ILE A 314 11.30 19.11 -15.74
C ILE A 314 9.90 18.51 -15.45
N LEU A 315 8.88 19.37 -15.40
CA LEU A 315 7.49 18.99 -15.11
C LEU A 315 6.74 18.44 -16.34
N ARG A 316 7.33 18.58 -17.54
CA ARG A 316 6.72 18.18 -18.83
C ARG A 316 5.40 18.91 -19.13
N ILE A 317 5.28 20.17 -18.73
CA ILE A 317 4.11 21.04 -18.93
C ILE A 317 4.45 22.25 -19.78
N SER A 318 3.43 22.93 -20.31
CA SER A 318 3.60 24.17 -21.07
C SER A 318 3.87 25.38 -20.17
N LYS A 319 4.42 26.45 -20.74
CA LYS A 319 4.64 27.71 -20.01
C LYS A 319 3.36 28.30 -19.40
N PRO A 320 2.20 28.35 -20.13
CA PRO A 320 0.94 28.80 -19.55
C PRO A 320 0.48 27.93 -18.37
N GLN A 321 0.61 26.60 -18.48
CA GLN A 321 0.26 25.69 -17.40
C GLN A 321 1.14 25.90 -16.16
N LEU A 322 2.46 26.10 -16.34
CA LEU A 322 3.37 26.41 -15.25
C LEU A 322 3.03 27.75 -14.57
N LYS A 323 2.79 28.78 -15.39
CA LYS A 323 2.40 30.12 -14.91
C LYS A 323 1.16 30.03 -14.04
N TYR A 324 0.12 29.34 -14.52
CA TYR A 324 -1.11 29.12 -13.78
C TYR A 324 -0.87 28.44 -12.43
N LEU A 325 -0.11 27.33 -12.39
CA LEU A 325 0.15 26.59 -11.15
C LEU A 325 0.86 27.45 -10.09
N LYS A 326 1.76 28.35 -10.52
CA LYS A 326 2.47 29.26 -9.62
C LYS A 326 1.58 30.40 -9.13
N GLU A 327 0.86 31.06 -10.02
CA GLU A 327 0.01 32.22 -9.70
C GLU A 327 -1.23 31.83 -8.87
N SER A 328 -1.78 30.63 -9.09
CA SER A 328 -2.92 30.12 -8.32
C SER A 328 -2.54 29.51 -6.97
N GLY A 329 -1.24 29.50 -6.60
CA GLY A 329 -0.75 28.90 -5.35
C GLY A 329 -0.85 27.38 -5.28
N LYS A 330 -1.16 26.71 -6.40
CA LYS A 330 -1.32 25.25 -6.43
C LYS A 330 -0.01 24.49 -6.51
N ALA A 331 1.10 25.16 -6.81
CA ALA A 331 2.43 24.54 -6.95
C ALA A 331 2.83 23.69 -5.72
N GLY A 332 2.56 24.18 -4.51
CA GLY A 332 2.94 23.50 -3.26
C GLY A 332 2.11 22.27 -2.92
N THR A 333 0.91 22.17 -3.46
CA THR A 333 -0.06 21.11 -3.12
C THR A 333 -0.24 20.07 -4.21
N ILE A 334 0.05 20.41 -5.48
CA ILE A 334 -0.14 19.51 -6.61
C ILE A 334 0.90 18.38 -6.61
N GLY A 335 0.44 17.15 -6.81
CA GLY A 335 1.30 15.98 -6.95
C GLY A 335 1.65 15.65 -8.41
N PRO A 336 2.50 14.64 -8.62
CA PRO A 336 2.91 14.25 -9.97
C PRO A 336 1.77 13.72 -10.85
N GLU A 337 0.83 12.98 -10.25
CA GLU A 337 -0.30 12.40 -10.99
C GLU A 337 -1.30 13.48 -11.39
N GLU A 338 -1.54 14.45 -10.50
CA GLU A 338 -2.40 15.60 -10.77
C GLU A 338 -1.84 16.49 -11.88
N ILE A 339 -0.52 16.77 -11.89
CA ILE A 339 0.13 17.51 -12.99
C ILE A 339 -0.03 16.78 -14.31
N LYS A 340 0.21 15.46 -14.30
CA LYS A 340 0.09 14.64 -15.49
C LYS A 340 -1.34 14.66 -16.04
N ALA A 341 -2.33 14.47 -15.17
CA ALA A 341 -3.74 14.49 -15.55
C ALA A 341 -4.18 15.88 -16.03
N PHE A 342 -3.83 16.93 -15.29
CA PHE A 342 -4.10 18.33 -15.68
C PHE A 342 -3.58 18.62 -17.07
N LYS A 343 -2.32 18.28 -17.36
CA LYS A 343 -1.73 18.43 -18.69
C LYS A 343 -2.50 17.64 -19.74
N GLN A 344 -2.72 16.33 -19.51
CA GLN A 344 -3.33 15.45 -20.49
C GLN A 344 -4.73 15.91 -20.88
N ILE A 345 -5.55 16.33 -19.90
CA ILE A 345 -6.89 16.82 -20.15
C ILE A 345 -6.84 18.18 -20.86
N ALA A 346 -6.00 19.12 -20.38
CA ALA A 346 -5.87 20.44 -20.98
C ALA A 346 -5.44 20.36 -22.47
N ASP A 347 -4.46 19.52 -22.78
CA ASP A 347 -3.94 19.35 -24.14
C ASP A 347 -4.98 18.63 -25.04
N LYS A 348 -5.59 17.53 -24.55
CA LYS A 348 -6.56 16.72 -25.29
C LYS A 348 -7.81 17.51 -25.67
N TYR A 349 -8.36 18.28 -24.76
CA TYR A 349 -9.58 19.04 -24.94
C TYR A 349 -9.32 20.52 -25.32
N LYS A 350 -8.05 20.89 -25.56
CA LYS A 350 -7.61 22.25 -25.93
C LYS A 350 -8.15 23.34 -25.00
N ILE A 351 -8.10 23.08 -23.70
CA ILE A 351 -8.61 23.98 -22.67
C ILE A 351 -7.70 25.22 -22.59
N LYS A 352 -8.31 26.40 -22.61
CA LYS A 352 -7.59 27.68 -22.56
C LYS A 352 -7.14 28.02 -21.13
N GLU A 353 -6.10 28.87 -21.00
CA GLU A 353 -5.55 29.30 -19.71
C GLU A 353 -6.62 29.90 -18.76
N GLN A 354 -7.55 30.69 -19.31
CA GLN A 354 -8.65 31.28 -18.54
C GLN A 354 -9.61 30.26 -17.89
N ASP A 355 -9.64 29.01 -18.38
CA ASP A 355 -10.53 27.94 -17.92
C ASP A 355 -9.79 26.92 -17.02
N TYR A 356 -8.51 27.17 -16.68
CA TYR A 356 -7.71 26.24 -15.88
C TYR A 356 -8.22 26.08 -14.43
N ASP A 357 -8.80 27.12 -13.84
CA ASP A 357 -9.42 27.00 -12.51
C ASP A 357 -10.61 26.04 -12.54
N MET A 358 -11.46 26.15 -13.56
CA MET A 358 -12.59 25.24 -13.77
C MET A 358 -12.11 23.79 -13.96
N LEU A 359 -11.05 23.61 -14.77
CA LEU A 359 -10.46 22.29 -14.97
C LEU A 359 -9.94 21.70 -13.65
N PHE A 360 -9.22 22.49 -12.88
CA PHE A 360 -8.63 22.03 -11.63
C PHE A 360 -9.70 21.68 -10.59
N GLU A 361 -10.71 22.51 -10.43
CA GLU A 361 -11.84 22.28 -9.53
C GLU A 361 -12.60 21.00 -9.88
N LEU A 362 -12.97 20.84 -11.15
CA LEU A 362 -13.69 19.65 -11.63
C LEU A 362 -12.84 18.38 -11.50
N TYR A 363 -11.53 18.47 -11.76
CA TYR A 363 -10.60 17.34 -11.59
C TYR A 363 -10.47 16.93 -10.14
N MET A 364 -10.30 17.88 -9.21
CA MET A 364 -10.18 17.61 -7.78
C MET A 364 -11.49 17.07 -7.17
N SER A 365 -12.63 17.45 -7.76
CA SER A 365 -13.96 16.97 -7.36
C SER A 365 -14.36 15.65 -8.01
N SER A 366 -13.56 15.14 -8.96
CA SER A 366 -13.83 13.85 -9.64
C SER A 366 -12.54 13.01 -9.72
N ASN A 367 -12.31 12.39 -10.84
CA ASN A 367 -11.02 11.80 -11.25
C ASN A 367 -10.87 11.94 -12.76
N GLN A 368 -9.67 11.68 -13.27
CA GLN A 368 -9.37 11.84 -14.70
C GLN A 368 -10.37 11.11 -15.59
N THR A 369 -10.66 9.85 -15.31
CA THR A 369 -11.56 9.01 -16.14
C THR A 369 -12.99 9.55 -16.15
N ALA A 370 -13.51 9.98 -15.01
CA ALA A 370 -14.85 10.55 -14.91
C ALA A 370 -14.93 11.89 -15.64
N LEU A 371 -13.94 12.76 -15.45
CA LEU A 371 -13.91 14.06 -16.12
C LEU A 371 -13.75 13.90 -17.63
N GLU A 372 -12.88 13.04 -18.11
CA GLU A 372 -12.73 12.75 -19.53
C GLU A 372 -14.01 12.16 -20.14
N TYR A 373 -14.76 11.33 -19.39
CA TYR A 373 -16.05 10.84 -19.85
C TYR A 373 -17.05 11.99 -20.04
N LEU A 374 -17.17 12.89 -19.06
CA LEU A 374 -18.08 14.03 -19.12
C LEU A 374 -17.71 15.03 -20.23
N LEU A 375 -16.42 15.24 -20.46
CA LEU A 375 -15.92 16.13 -21.52
C LEU A 375 -16.11 15.56 -22.95
N ARG A 376 -16.56 14.32 -23.13
CA ARG A 376 -16.98 13.80 -24.44
C ARG A 376 -18.22 14.50 -24.98
N PHE A 377 -19.07 14.97 -24.09
CA PHE A 377 -20.40 15.51 -24.44
C PHE A 377 -20.46 17.04 -24.42
N GLN A 378 -19.52 17.73 -23.79
CA GLN A 378 -19.57 19.18 -23.62
C GLN A 378 -18.21 19.80 -23.29
N SER A 379 -18.07 21.13 -23.50
CA SER A 379 -16.87 21.87 -23.14
C SER A 379 -16.72 21.99 -21.61
N ILE A 380 -15.50 22.29 -21.15
CA ILE A 380 -15.20 22.45 -19.73
C ILE A 380 -16.08 23.52 -19.08
N THR A 381 -16.24 24.68 -19.73
CA THR A 381 -17.06 25.78 -19.24
C THR A 381 -18.54 25.40 -19.11
N LYS A 382 -19.08 24.66 -20.10
CA LYS A 382 -20.45 24.15 -20.01
C LYS A 382 -20.61 23.14 -18.89
N LEU A 383 -19.66 22.23 -18.73
CA LEU A 383 -19.69 21.24 -17.67
C LEU A 383 -19.64 21.90 -16.29
N TRP A 384 -18.75 22.89 -16.12
CA TRP A 384 -18.62 23.63 -14.86
C TRP A 384 -19.94 24.34 -14.49
N ASN A 385 -20.54 25.08 -15.45
CA ASN A 385 -21.80 25.77 -15.23
C ASN A 385 -22.96 24.81 -14.90
N ILE A 386 -23.01 23.64 -15.54
CA ILE A 386 -24.05 22.64 -15.27
C ILE A 386 -23.85 22.04 -13.89
N ALA A 387 -22.63 21.69 -13.56
CA ALA A 387 -22.33 21.09 -12.27
C ALA A 387 -22.62 22.04 -11.09
N HIS A 388 -22.25 23.31 -11.22
CA HIS A 388 -22.58 24.33 -10.21
C HIS A 388 -24.08 24.62 -10.12
N LYS A 389 -24.80 24.62 -11.26
CA LYS A 389 -26.27 24.73 -11.22
C LYS A 389 -26.92 23.59 -10.45
N TYR A 390 -26.43 22.35 -10.62
CA TYR A 390 -26.97 21.21 -9.86
C TYR A 390 -26.55 21.24 -8.40
N LEU A 391 -25.41 21.84 -8.08
CA LEU A 391 -24.96 22.00 -6.69
C LEU A 391 -25.86 22.96 -5.87
N GLU A 392 -26.66 23.82 -6.55
CA GLU A 392 -27.67 24.65 -5.89
C GLU A 392 -28.89 23.84 -5.35
N ASP A 393 -29.00 22.57 -5.74
CA ASP A 393 -30.07 21.67 -5.27
C ASP A 393 -29.68 21.08 -3.91
N ASP A 394 -30.54 21.20 -2.91
CA ASP A 394 -30.35 20.76 -1.52
C ASP A 394 -30.04 19.24 -1.37
N HIS A 395 -30.24 18.45 -2.43
CA HIS A 395 -29.89 17.03 -2.45
C HIS A 395 -28.38 16.76 -2.59
N PHE A 396 -27.58 17.76 -2.97
CA PHE A 396 -26.17 17.61 -3.19
C PHE A 396 -25.35 18.38 -2.15
N GLU A 397 -24.51 17.66 -1.42
CA GLU A 397 -23.65 18.26 -0.38
C GLU A 397 -22.38 18.91 -0.97
N ASN A 398 -21.91 18.43 -2.13
CA ASN A 398 -20.66 18.89 -2.73
C ASN A 398 -20.57 18.55 -4.22
N LEU A 399 -19.64 19.23 -4.91
CA LEU A 399 -19.43 19.09 -6.36
C LEU A 399 -19.05 17.65 -6.77
N ARG A 400 -18.36 16.91 -5.90
CA ARG A 400 -18.01 15.50 -6.16
C ARG A 400 -19.24 14.62 -6.34
N GLN A 401 -20.23 14.82 -5.48
CA GLN A 401 -21.47 14.07 -5.55
C GLN A 401 -22.22 14.41 -6.84
N VAL A 402 -22.35 15.70 -7.18
CA VAL A 402 -22.95 16.15 -8.46
C VAL A 402 -22.29 15.49 -9.66
N LEU A 403 -20.94 15.54 -9.75
CA LEU A 403 -20.23 15.00 -10.90
C LEU A 403 -20.34 13.47 -10.99
N THR A 404 -20.38 12.79 -9.84
CA THR A 404 -20.57 11.34 -9.78
C THR A 404 -21.96 10.96 -10.31
N GLU A 405 -23.00 11.56 -9.75
CA GLU A 405 -24.37 11.26 -10.16
C GLU A 405 -24.67 11.70 -11.59
N TYR A 406 -24.12 12.84 -12.02
CA TYR A 406 -24.26 13.30 -13.41
C TYR A 406 -23.58 12.35 -14.40
N LYS A 407 -22.38 11.86 -14.09
CA LYS A 407 -21.70 10.84 -14.89
C LYS A 407 -22.51 9.55 -14.97
N ASP A 408 -23.01 9.08 -13.83
CA ASP A 408 -23.77 7.83 -13.76
C ASP A 408 -25.14 7.97 -14.45
N TYR A 409 -25.79 9.15 -14.36
CA TYR A 409 -26.97 9.49 -15.13
C TYR A 409 -26.73 9.40 -16.64
N LEU A 410 -25.67 10.04 -17.16
CA LEU A 410 -25.36 10.01 -18.59
C LEU A 410 -25.03 8.61 -19.07
N ARG A 411 -24.37 7.81 -18.22
CA ARG A 411 -24.05 6.42 -18.52
C ARG A 411 -25.31 5.55 -18.62
N GLU A 412 -26.25 5.69 -17.71
CA GLU A 412 -27.54 4.98 -17.79
C GLU A 412 -28.32 5.40 -19.04
N ARG A 413 -28.27 6.68 -19.45
CA ARG A 413 -28.86 7.16 -20.70
C ARG A 413 -28.21 6.53 -21.92
N GLU A 414 -26.86 6.47 -21.94
CA GLU A 414 -26.09 5.85 -23.03
C GLU A 414 -26.41 4.33 -23.13
N GLU A 415 -26.48 3.63 -21.98
CA GLU A 415 -26.87 2.21 -21.92
C GLU A 415 -28.32 1.95 -22.37
N ASN A 416 -29.21 2.92 -22.20
CA ASN A 416 -30.58 2.86 -22.68
C ASN A 416 -30.72 3.15 -24.19
N GLY A 417 -29.64 3.60 -24.87
CA GLY A 417 -29.64 3.99 -26.26
C GLY A 417 -30.18 5.39 -26.54
N ASP A 418 -30.26 6.25 -25.50
CA ASP A 418 -30.71 7.63 -25.64
C ASP A 418 -29.65 8.47 -26.40
N ASP A 419 -30.09 9.37 -27.27
CA ASP A 419 -29.21 10.28 -27.99
C ASP A 419 -28.75 11.43 -27.09
N LEU A 420 -27.53 11.35 -26.59
CA LEU A 420 -26.93 12.37 -25.75
C LEU A 420 -26.53 13.67 -26.46
N SER A 421 -26.72 13.76 -27.80
CA SER A 421 -26.67 15.04 -28.51
C SER A 421 -27.90 15.89 -28.21
N ASN A 422 -29.01 15.28 -27.81
CA ASN A 422 -30.22 15.97 -27.39
C ASN A 422 -30.02 16.63 -26.02
N THR A 423 -30.20 17.95 -25.99
CA THR A 423 -30.02 18.75 -24.78
C THR A 423 -30.96 18.37 -23.62
N VAL A 424 -32.12 17.79 -23.89
CA VAL A 424 -33.07 17.33 -22.88
C VAL A 424 -32.48 16.16 -22.09
N TYR A 425 -31.80 15.25 -22.76
CA TYR A 425 -31.11 14.14 -22.12
C TYR A 425 -29.78 14.56 -21.50
N LEU A 426 -29.02 15.44 -22.17
CA LEU A 426 -27.76 15.93 -21.68
C LEU A 426 -27.90 16.82 -20.44
N LYS A 427 -28.99 17.61 -20.32
CA LYS A 427 -29.21 18.61 -19.25
C LYS A 427 -30.60 18.48 -18.65
N PRO A 428 -30.87 17.45 -17.82
CA PRO A 428 -32.15 17.33 -17.16
C PRO A 428 -32.42 18.56 -16.29
N ARG A 429 -33.68 18.95 -16.15
CA ARG A 429 -34.08 20.12 -15.35
C ARG A 429 -33.74 19.89 -13.88
N ASN A 430 -34.00 18.69 -13.35
CA ASN A 430 -33.66 18.22 -12.04
C ASN A 430 -32.86 16.92 -12.21
N LEU A 431 -31.58 16.95 -11.83
CA LEU A 431 -30.68 15.80 -11.98
C LEU A 431 -31.06 14.69 -11.01
N TYR A 432 -31.24 15.02 -9.72
CA TYR A 432 -31.51 14.05 -8.67
C TYR A 432 -32.79 13.23 -8.94
N GLU A 433 -33.91 13.91 -9.16
CA GLU A 433 -35.19 13.23 -9.45
C GLU A 433 -35.13 12.40 -10.74
N THR A 434 -34.52 12.97 -11.80
CA THR A 434 -34.42 12.27 -13.08
C THR A 434 -33.54 11.04 -12.99
N TYR A 435 -32.38 11.15 -12.34
CA TYR A 435 -31.47 10.02 -12.15
C TYR A 435 -32.07 8.95 -11.24
N THR A 436 -32.70 9.35 -10.13
CA THR A 436 -33.37 8.40 -9.22
C THR A 436 -34.42 7.60 -9.97
N ARG A 437 -35.27 8.26 -10.78
CA ARG A 437 -36.27 7.56 -11.59
C ARG A 437 -35.65 6.59 -12.58
N ILE A 438 -34.63 7.01 -13.35
CA ILE A 438 -33.97 6.16 -14.36
C ILE A 438 -33.28 4.96 -13.68
N ARG A 439 -32.64 5.18 -12.54
CA ARG A 439 -32.01 4.11 -11.76
C ARG A 439 -33.03 3.08 -11.29
N LEU A 440 -34.17 3.52 -10.79
CA LEU A 440 -35.25 2.62 -10.38
C LEU A 440 -35.79 1.82 -11.57
N GLU A 441 -36.02 2.47 -12.71
CA GLU A 441 -36.47 1.81 -13.95
C GLU A 441 -35.43 0.79 -14.47
N ALA A 442 -34.13 1.14 -14.41
CA ALA A 442 -33.04 0.25 -14.81
C ALA A 442 -32.92 -0.96 -13.85
N GLU A 443 -33.07 -0.72 -12.55
CA GLU A 443 -33.07 -1.78 -11.54
C GLU A 443 -34.28 -2.73 -11.72
N GLN A 444 -35.44 -2.19 -11.98
CA GLN A 444 -36.63 -2.99 -12.29
C GLN A 444 -36.41 -3.85 -13.53
N ARG A 445 -35.87 -3.30 -14.62
CA ARG A 445 -35.56 -4.06 -15.84
C ARG A 445 -34.52 -5.17 -15.59
N LYS A 446 -33.45 -4.86 -14.87
CA LYS A 446 -32.44 -5.87 -14.47
C LYS A 446 -33.07 -6.98 -13.62
N ASN A 447 -34.01 -6.60 -12.73
CA ASN A 447 -34.74 -7.52 -11.91
C ASN A 447 -35.67 -8.43 -12.71
N GLU A 448 -36.43 -7.86 -13.63
CA GLU A 448 -37.33 -8.61 -14.50
C GLU A 448 -36.56 -9.55 -15.43
N LYS A 449 -35.47 -9.07 -16.00
CA LYS A 449 -34.58 -9.90 -16.83
C LYS A 449 -34.01 -11.09 -16.03
N TYR A 450 -33.45 -10.85 -14.86
CA TYR A 450 -32.92 -11.90 -13.99
C TYR A 450 -34.01 -12.91 -13.57
N ILE A 451 -35.18 -12.42 -13.18
CA ILE A 451 -36.34 -13.29 -12.84
C ILE A 451 -36.70 -14.17 -14.03
N THR A 452 -36.77 -13.58 -15.22
CA THR A 452 -37.11 -14.31 -16.46
C THR A 452 -36.04 -15.38 -16.75
N GLU A 453 -34.77 -15.04 -16.64
CA GLU A 453 -33.66 -15.99 -16.79
C GLU A 453 -33.75 -17.15 -15.78
N MET A 454 -34.05 -16.85 -14.51
CA MET A 454 -34.19 -17.90 -13.48
C MET A 454 -35.40 -18.77 -13.70
N GLN A 455 -36.54 -18.23 -14.16
CA GLN A 455 -37.72 -19.00 -14.53
C GLN A 455 -37.44 -19.95 -15.72
N GLN A 456 -36.69 -19.47 -16.72
CA GLN A 456 -36.29 -20.30 -17.88
C GLN A 456 -35.28 -21.38 -17.49
N LYS A 457 -34.31 -21.05 -16.65
CA LYS A 457 -33.25 -21.95 -16.20
C LYS A 457 -33.78 -23.03 -15.25
N TYR A 458 -34.80 -22.74 -14.45
CA TYR A 458 -35.39 -23.59 -13.46
C TYR A 458 -36.89 -23.82 -13.67
N PRO A 459 -37.31 -24.38 -14.82
CA PRO A 459 -38.72 -24.44 -15.23
C PRO A 459 -39.61 -25.34 -14.38
N ASN A 460 -39.01 -26.29 -13.66
CA ASN A 460 -39.77 -27.27 -12.90
C ASN A 460 -40.21 -26.80 -11.52
N ILE A 461 -39.70 -25.65 -11.01
CA ILE A 461 -40.01 -25.17 -9.66
C ILE A 461 -41.53 -25.02 -9.50
N LYS A 462 -42.19 -24.30 -10.41
CA LYS A 462 -43.64 -24.07 -10.37
C LYS A 462 -44.44 -25.37 -10.34
N SER A 463 -44.15 -26.30 -11.24
CA SER A 463 -44.85 -27.60 -11.32
C SER A 463 -44.60 -28.49 -10.11
N ARG A 464 -43.39 -28.40 -9.52
CA ARG A 464 -43.07 -29.13 -8.30
C ARG A 464 -43.76 -28.52 -7.07
N SER A 465 -43.75 -27.18 -6.97
CA SER A 465 -44.45 -26.48 -5.88
C SER A 465 -45.92 -26.90 -5.81
N MET A 466 -46.61 -26.96 -6.95
CA MET A 466 -48.01 -27.39 -7.02
C MET A 466 -48.22 -28.85 -6.59
N LYS A 467 -47.21 -29.71 -6.73
CA LYS A 467 -47.26 -31.13 -6.36
C LYS A 467 -46.85 -31.36 -4.91
N ILE A 468 -46.34 -30.35 -4.20
CA ILE A 468 -45.97 -30.50 -2.79
C ILE A 468 -47.25 -30.78 -1.98
N PRO A 469 -47.27 -31.86 -1.18
CA PRO A 469 -48.47 -32.23 -0.43
C PRO A 469 -48.94 -31.13 0.52
N LYS A 470 -50.24 -30.94 0.66
CA LYS A 470 -50.85 -29.93 1.55
C LYS A 470 -50.40 -30.06 3.01
N LYS A 471 -49.82 -31.18 3.43
CA LYS A 471 -49.23 -31.34 4.77
C LYS A 471 -48.08 -30.36 5.07
N TYR A 472 -47.45 -29.79 4.06
CA TYR A 472 -46.37 -28.82 4.22
C TYR A 472 -46.85 -27.36 4.30
N THR A 473 -48.15 -27.13 4.16
CA THR A 473 -48.78 -25.85 4.50
C THR A 473 -49.39 -25.94 5.89
N PHE A 474 -49.01 -25.00 6.77
CA PHE A 474 -49.42 -24.99 8.15
C PHE A 474 -49.70 -23.58 8.61
N LYS A 475 -50.73 -23.42 9.43
CA LYS A 475 -51.12 -22.12 10.04
C LYS A 475 -51.16 -22.26 11.53
N HIS A 476 -50.56 -21.36 12.24
CA HIS A 476 -50.56 -21.32 13.69
C HIS A 476 -50.25 -19.91 14.18
N GLU A 477 -50.96 -19.39 15.18
CA GLU A 477 -50.75 -18.10 15.86
C GLU A 477 -50.47 -16.90 14.91
N GLY A 478 -51.30 -16.74 13.88
CA GLY A 478 -51.19 -15.60 12.95
C GLY A 478 -50.15 -15.78 11.86
N LEU A 479 -49.35 -16.86 11.90
CA LEU A 479 -48.34 -17.16 10.88
C LEU A 479 -48.79 -18.31 9.96
N VAL A 480 -48.32 -18.27 8.73
CA VAL A 480 -48.50 -19.35 7.76
C VAL A 480 -47.17 -19.72 7.13
N ILE A 481 -46.81 -21.02 7.08
CA ILE A 481 -45.73 -21.57 6.30
C ILE A 481 -46.27 -22.30 5.07
N ARG A 482 -45.70 -22.07 3.90
CA ARG A 482 -46.04 -22.72 2.66
C ARG A 482 -44.82 -22.85 1.75
N PRO A 483 -44.84 -23.77 0.76
CA PRO A 483 -43.82 -23.76 -0.30
C PRO A 483 -43.83 -22.45 -1.08
N ALA A 484 -42.65 -22.02 -1.53
CA ALA A 484 -42.55 -20.96 -2.53
C ALA A 484 -43.25 -21.42 -3.84
N ILE A 485 -43.93 -20.48 -4.50
CA ILE A 485 -44.79 -20.81 -5.65
C ILE A 485 -43.99 -21.12 -6.90
N ASP A 486 -43.00 -20.30 -7.20
CA ASP A 486 -42.17 -20.40 -8.40
C ASP A 486 -40.77 -19.78 -8.18
N ALA A 487 -39.94 -19.79 -9.22
CA ALA A 487 -38.59 -19.20 -9.18
C ALA A 487 -38.64 -17.68 -8.97
N LYS A 488 -39.69 -16.99 -9.46
CA LYS A 488 -39.85 -15.55 -9.25
C LYS A 488 -39.99 -15.23 -7.77
N GLU A 489 -40.85 -15.95 -7.04
CA GLU A 489 -41.05 -15.73 -5.61
C GLU A 489 -39.74 -15.96 -4.83
N ILE A 490 -38.98 -17.02 -5.15
CA ILE A 490 -37.70 -17.30 -4.50
C ILE A 490 -36.68 -16.19 -4.74
N VAL A 491 -36.59 -15.65 -5.95
CA VAL A 491 -35.70 -14.53 -6.29
C VAL A 491 -36.12 -13.27 -5.54
N LEU A 492 -37.41 -12.94 -5.51
CA LEU A 492 -37.93 -11.77 -4.80
C LEU A 492 -37.71 -11.92 -3.29
N GLU A 493 -37.90 -13.09 -2.73
CA GLU A 493 -37.61 -13.41 -1.33
C GLU A 493 -36.16 -13.08 -0.97
N GLY A 494 -35.20 -13.57 -1.75
CA GLY A 494 -33.78 -13.29 -1.54
C GLY A 494 -33.44 -11.80 -1.61
N ARG A 495 -34.09 -11.06 -2.50
CA ARG A 495 -33.87 -9.61 -2.65
C ARG A 495 -34.48 -8.79 -1.54
N MET A 496 -35.73 -9.05 -1.21
CA MET A 496 -36.45 -8.29 -0.19
C MET A 496 -35.91 -8.55 1.21
N LEU A 497 -35.43 -9.75 1.49
CA LEU A 497 -34.80 -10.11 2.75
C LEU A 497 -33.28 -10.01 2.74
N HIS A 498 -32.69 -9.49 1.67
CA HIS A 498 -31.22 -9.28 1.54
C HIS A 498 -30.39 -10.54 1.86
N HIS A 499 -30.84 -11.70 1.38
CA HIS A 499 -30.10 -12.96 1.53
C HIS A 499 -30.00 -13.74 0.21
N CYS A 500 -29.17 -14.79 0.21
CA CYS A 500 -28.71 -15.44 -1.02
C CYS A 500 -29.67 -16.46 -1.64
N VAL A 501 -30.89 -16.66 -1.11
CA VAL A 501 -31.79 -17.76 -1.52
C VAL A 501 -32.18 -17.76 -3.00
N GLY A 502 -32.30 -16.59 -3.60
CA GLY A 502 -32.64 -16.40 -5.01
C GLY A 502 -31.46 -16.28 -5.96
N SER A 503 -30.23 -16.46 -5.45
CA SER A 503 -29.01 -16.34 -6.26
C SER A 503 -28.73 -17.62 -7.04
N ASP A 504 -28.37 -17.47 -8.33
CA ASP A 504 -27.98 -18.58 -9.22
C ASP A 504 -26.70 -19.30 -8.78
N ASN A 505 -25.84 -18.61 -8.03
CA ASN A 505 -24.59 -19.16 -7.50
C ASN A 505 -24.81 -20.11 -6.31
N GLN A 506 -26.03 -20.21 -5.79
CA GLN A 506 -26.37 -21.05 -4.65
C GLN A 506 -27.17 -22.28 -5.07
N HIS A 507 -27.27 -23.24 -4.18
CA HIS A 507 -27.92 -24.55 -4.47
C HIS A 507 -29.46 -24.51 -4.45
N TYR A 508 -30.09 -23.49 -3.87
CA TYR A 508 -31.51 -23.45 -3.53
C TYR A 508 -32.44 -23.62 -4.74
N LEU A 509 -32.29 -22.78 -5.76
CA LEU A 509 -33.09 -22.87 -7.00
C LEU A 509 -32.85 -24.23 -7.71
N LYS A 510 -31.59 -24.64 -7.78
CA LYS A 510 -31.19 -25.92 -8.39
C LYS A 510 -31.79 -27.11 -7.67
N ASP A 511 -31.71 -27.15 -6.35
CA ASP A 511 -32.22 -28.25 -5.52
C ASP A 511 -33.75 -28.31 -5.57
N PHE A 512 -34.43 -27.17 -5.54
CA PHE A 512 -35.88 -27.11 -5.69
C PHE A 512 -36.29 -27.60 -7.10
N ASN A 513 -35.65 -27.11 -8.15
CA ASN A 513 -35.90 -27.55 -9.53
C ASN A 513 -35.63 -29.06 -9.73
N ALA A 514 -34.66 -29.64 -9.02
CA ALA A 514 -34.35 -31.07 -9.05
C ALA A 514 -35.24 -31.92 -8.09
N GLY A 515 -36.00 -31.30 -7.18
CA GLY A 515 -36.80 -31.96 -6.16
C GLY A 515 -36.01 -32.58 -5.01
N LYS A 516 -34.81 -32.05 -4.77
CA LYS A 516 -33.90 -32.46 -3.66
C LYS A 516 -34.14 -31.69 -2.36
N GLY A 517 -34.83 -30.57 -2.43
CA GLY A 517 -35.16 -29.73 -1.30
C GLY A 517 -36.19 -28.67 -1.71
N TRP A 518 -36.82 -28.05 -0.74
CA TRP A 518 -37.85 -27.06 -0.98
C TRP A 518 -37.52 -25.77 -0.20
N ILE A 519 -37.82 -24.64 -0.80
CA ILE A 519 -37.84 -23.35 -0.13
C ILE A 519 -39.27 -23.08 0.33
N MET A 520 -39.40 -22.91 1.61
CA MET A 520 -40.66 -22.58 2.29
C MET A 520 -40.60 -21.12 2.72
N VAL A 521 -41.73 -20.46 2.70
CA VAL A 521 -41.86 -19.07 3.16
C VAL A 521 -42.82 -18.98 4.33
N ILE A 522 -42.43 -18.27 5.38
CA ILE A 522 -43.31 -17.92 6.48
C ILE A 522 -43.81 -16.50 6.26
N ARG A 523 -45.11 -16.30 6.43
CA ARG A 523 -45.80 -15.00 6.28
C ARG A 523 -46.71 -14.74 7.46
N ASP A 524 -46.88 -13.48 7.78
CA ASP A 524 -48.03 -13.05 8.60
C ASP A 524 -49.30 -13.23 7.77
N ILE A 525 -50.33 -13.84 8.35
CA ILE A 525 -51.62 -14.06 7.67
C ILE A 525 -52.30 -12.73 7.29
N LYS A 526 -52.02 -11.65 8.01
CA LYS A 526 -52.53 -10.29 7.73
C LYS A 526 -51.76 -9.59 6.61
N ALA A 527 -50.50 -10.03 6.32
CA ALA A 527 -49.63 -9.47 5.29
C ALA A 527 -49.00 -10.59 4.41
N PRO A 528 -49.82 -11.35 3.68
CA PRO A 528 -49.39 -12.58 3.02
C PRO A 528 -48.37 -12.37 1.88
N ASP A 529 -48.30 -11.17 1.33
CA ASP A 529 -47.43 -10.81 0.23
C ASP A 529 -46.07 -10.22 0.72
N THR A 530 -45.94 -9.94 2.01
CA THR A 530 -44.73 -9.36 2.60
C THR A 530 -43.79 -10.48 3.04
N PRO A 531 -42.56 -10.60 2.49
CA PRO A 531 -41.56 -11.53 2.97
C PRO A 531 -41.23 -11.32 4.45
N TYR A 532 -41.12 -12.43 5.18
CA TYR A 532 -40.80 -12.39 6.59
C TYR A 532 -39.70 -13.36 6.97
N ILE A 533 -39.89 -14.66 6.74
CA ILE A 533 -38.88 -15.70 7.00
C ILE A 533 -38.80 -16.68 5.83
N THR A 534 -37.60 -17.00 5.42
CA THR A 534 -37.32 -18.09 4.46
C THR A 534 -36.79 -19.31 5.21
N VAL A 535 -37.32 -20.49 4.84
CA VAL A 535 -36.96 -21.78 5.46
C VAL A 535 -36.54 -22.77 4.37
N GLU A 536 -35.39 -23.42 4.54
CA GLU A 536 -34.95 -24.54 3.71
C GLU A 536 -35.43 -25.87 4.32
N LEU A 537 -36.19 -26.66 3.55
CA LEU A 537 -36.69 -27.94 3.96
C LEU A 537 -36.15 -29.06 3.06
N LYS A 538 -35.48 -30.08 3.63
CA LYS A 538 -34.98 -31.27 2.92
C LYS A 538 -35.35 -32.54 3.69
N ASN A 539 -35.94 -33.52 3.01
CA ASN A 539 -36.29 -34.80 3.61
C ASN A 539 -37.06 -34.66 4.94
N ASP A 540 -38.09 -33.81 4.96
CA ASP A 540 -38.91 -33.48 6.13
C ASP A 540 -38.13 -32.84 7.31
N LYS A 541 -36.89 -32.40 7.07
CA LYS A 541 -36.06 -31.68 8.06
C LYS A 541 -35.89 -30.24 7.69
N ILE A 542 -36.06 -29.36 8.66
CA ILE A 542 -35.70 -27.94 8.55
C ILE A 542 -34.17 -27.85 8.62
N MET A 543 -33.57 -27.43 7.54
CA MET A 543 -32.10 -27.28 7.46
C MET A 543 -31.65 -25.95 8.05
N GLN A 544 -32.32 -24.90 7.68
CA GLN A 544 -32.04 -23.54 8.16
C GLN A 544 -33.25 -22.63 7.94
N TRP A 545 -33.26 -21.48 8.65
CA TRP A 545 -34.24 -20.43 8.45
C TRP A 545 -33.62 -19.06 8.77
N TYR A 546 -34.00 -18.06 8.02
CA TYR A 546 -33.49 -16.71 8.14
C TYR A 546 -34.55 -15.67 7.75
N GLY A 547 -34.52 -14.51 8.39
CA GLY A 547 -35.20 -13.29 8.02
C GLY A 547 -34.27 -12.33 7.28
N GLU A 548 -34.56 -11.05 7.37
CA GLU A 548 -33.82 -10.00 6.69
C GLU A 548 -32.33 -9.98 7.14
N HIS A 549 -31.42 -9.79 6.18
CA HIS A 549 -29.95 -9.78 6.37
C HIS A 549 -29.42 -11.03 7.11
N ASP A 550 -29.95 -12.21 6.78
CA ASP A 550 -29.57 -13.48 7.41
C ASP A 550 -29.74 -13.49 8.94
N THR A 551 -30.61 -12.62 9.48
CA THR A 551 -30.93 -12.57 10.92
C THR A 551 -31.94 -13.62 11.31
N LYS A 552 -32.17 -13.78 12.61
CA LYS A 552 -33.24 -14.59 13.20
C LYS A 552 -34.18 -13.73 14.02
N PRO A 553 -35.04 -12.93 13.35
CA PRO A 553 -35.99 -12.07 14.06
C PRO A 553 -37.01 -12.92 14.84
N ASP A 554 -37.55 -12.38 15.91
CA ASP A 554 -38.57 -13.02 16.74
C ASP A 554 -38.31 -14.49 17.06
N ARG A 555 -37.06 -14.76 17.41
CA ARG A 555 -36.47 -16.11 17.43
C ARG A 555 -37.33 -17.09 18.24
N GLU A 556 -37.77 -16.73 19.41
CA GLU A 556 -38.57 -17.59 20.29
C GLU A 556 -39.88 -17.99 19.62
N ILE A 557 -40.58 -17.00 19.02
CA ILE A 557 -41.85 -17.20 18.33
C ILE A 557 -41.67 -18.11 17.11
N ILE A 558 -40.66 -17.83 16.30
CA ILE A 558 -40.40 -18.60 15.08
C ILE A 558 -39.93 -20.02 15.39
N GLU A 559 -39.07 -20.23 16.38
CA GLU A 559 -38.62 -21.57 16.79
C GLU A 559 -39.79 -22.37 17.38
N GLU A 560 -40.72 -21.77 18.13
CA GLU A 560 -41.90 -22.46 18.60
C GLU A 560 -42.86 -22.81 17.45
N PHE A 561 -43.12 -21.86 16.55
CA PHE A 561 -43.89 -22.11 15.33
C PHE A 561 -43.31 -23.25 14.52
N LEU A 562 -42.01 -23.29 14.30
CA LEU A 562 -41.32 -24.35 13.54
C LEU A 562 -41.36 -25.70 14.27
N LYS A 563 -41.37 -25.73 15.58
CA LYS A 563 -41.53 -26.92 16.40
C LYS A 563 -42.97 -27.53 16.24
N GLU A 564 -43.99 -26.69 16.27
CA GLU A 564 -45.39 -27.13 16.02
C GLU A 564 -45.57 -27.57 14.55
N TYR A 565 -44.95 -26.84 13.60
CA TYR A 565 -44.90 -27.23 12.20
C TYR A 565 -44.28 -28.62 12.02
N LYS A 566 -43.17 -28.89 12.68
CA LYS A 566 -42.51 -30.22 12.63
C LYS A 566 -43.42 -31.32 13.19
N LYS A 567 -44.10 -31.09 14.32
CA LYS A 567 -45.09 -32.03 14.87
C LYS A 567 -46.25 -32.29 13.89
N HIS A 568 -46.67 -31.25 13.15
CA HIS A 568 -47.73 -31.38 12.14
C HIS A 568 -47.30 -32.26 10.98
N ILE A 569 -46.10 -32.11 10.47
CA ILE A 569 -45.55 -32.99 9.41
C ILE A 569 -45.47 -34.41 9.90
N ASP A 570 -44.91 -34.68 11.07
CA ASP A 570 -44.66 -36.02 11.61
C ASP A 570 -45.98 -36.76 11.95
N LYS A 571 -47.02 -36.09 12.45
CA LYS A 571 -48.32 -36.68 12.69
C LYS A 571 -49.02 -37.16 11.41
N LYS A 572 -48.87 -36.43 10.30
CA LYS A 572 -49.48 -36.82 9.02
C LYS A 572 -48.75 -37.95 8.31
N VAL A 573 -47.44 -38.13 8.57
CA VAL A 573 -46.67 -39.27 8.07
C VAL A 573 -47.17 -40.60 8.71
N ARG A 574 -47.49 -40.59 10.02
CA ARG A 574 -48.00 -41.79 10.74
C ARG A 574 -49.43 -42.19 10.37
N LYS A 575 -50.22 -41.34 9.71
CA LYS A 575 -51.57 -41.66 9.23
C LYS A 575 -51.63 -42.14 7.80
N THR A 576 -50.53 -42.04 7.06
CA THR A 576 -50.40 -42.47 5.65
C THR A 576 -49.45 -43.67 5.45
N ALA A 577 -48.80 -44.16 6.50
CA ALA A 577 -48.07 -45.41 6.61
C ALA A 577 -48.96 -46.47 7.30
#